data_e5c42afb8bd30a831e5131985f2f9ff9
#
_entry.id   e5c42afb8bd30a831e5131985f2f9ff9
#
_cell.length_a   1.000
_cell.length_b   1.000
_cell.length_c   1.000
_cell.angle_alpha   90.00
_cell.angle_beta   90.00
_cell.angle_gamma   90.00
#
_symmetry.space_group_name_H-M   'P 1'
#
loop_
_entity.id
_entity.type
_entity.pdbx_description
1 polymer ?
#
loop_
_entity_poly.entity_id
_entity_poly.type
_entity_poly.pdbx_seq_one_letter_code
_entity_poly.pdbx_strand_id
1 'polypeptide(L)'
;MEDDFESFSNDSLISQFDNFTRAVRIGVAVISSIALLAAGIGIMNIMLVSVTERTREIGIRRAIGAKKRNIMTQFIIEAVVLCEVGGLIGVVLGILGGNGVAIYFKVPPVIPFDWIALGLALCSVVGIVFGTYPAYKAANLDPIESLRYE
;
A
#
# COMPACT_ATOMS: atom_id res chain seq x y z
N MET A 1 -53.81 -7.97 -1.11
CA MET A 1 -53.62 -6.56 -1.59
C MET A 1 -52.74 -5.73 -0.62
N GLU A 2 -52.86 -5.86 0.71
CA GLU A 2 -51.95 -5.23 1.68
C GLU A 2 -50.56 -5.86 1.64
N ASP A 3 -50.45 -7.17 1.55
CA ASP A 3 -49.17 -7.90 1.49
C ASP A 3 -48.29 -7.52 0.27
N ASP A 4 -48.95 -7.15 -0.85
CA ASP A 4 -48.20 -6.73 -2.06
C ASP A 4 -47.60 -5.32 -1.90
N PHE A 5 -48.27 -4.41 -1.21
CA PHE A 5 -47.72 -3.07 -0.95
C PHE A 5 -46.59 -3.08 0.07
N GLU A 6 -46.66 -3.94 1.10
CA GLU A 6 -45.56 -4.10 2.06
C GLU A 6 -44.34 -4.73 1.44
N SER A 7 -44.50 -5.72 0.56
CA SER A 7 -43.37 -6.33 -0.16
C SER A 7 -42.69 -5.34 -1.13
N PHE A 8 -43.45 -4.56 -1.89
CA PHE A 8 -42.90 -3.51 -2.77
C PHE A 8 -42.19 -2.40 -1.99
N SER A 9 -42.70 -2.01 -0.81
CA SER A 9 -42.06 -1.02 0.05
C SER A 9 -40.74 -1.53 0.63
N ASN A 10 -40.73 -2.79 1.09
CA ASN A 10 -39.51 -3.41 1.62
C ASN A 10 -38.43 -3.59 0.55
N ASP A 11 -38.79 -4.06 -0.64
CA ASP A 11 -37.84 -4.22 -1.76
C ASP A 11 -37.26 -2.87 -2.22
N SER A 12 -38.06 -1.81 -2.21
CA SER A 12 -37.58 -0.47 -2.55
C SER A 12 -36.63 0.09 -1.50
N LEU A 13 -36.87 -0.16 -0.22
CA LEU A 13 -35.98 0.24 0.87
C LEU A 13 -34.66 -0.54 0.81
N ILE A 14 -34.71 -1.85 0.61
CA ILE A 14 -33.51 -2.68 0.46
C ILE A 14 -32.66 -2.19 -0.71
N SER A 15 -33.28 -1.92 -1.87
CA SER A 15 -32.58 -1.43 -3.05
C SER A 15 -31.93 -0.05 -2.83
N GLN A 16 -32.59 0.85 -2.08
CA GLN A 16 -32.00 2.14 -1.70
C GLN A 16 -30.81 1.97 -0.76
N PHE A 17 -30.90 1.08 0.24
CA PHE A 17 -29.80 0.75 1.13
C PHE A 17 -28.60 0.15 0.38
N ASP A 18 -28.84 -0.75 -0.55
CA ASP A 18 -27.80 -1.35 -1.38
C ASP A 18 -27.12 -0.32 -2.27
N ASN A 19 -27.89 0.57 -2.90
CA ASN A 19 -27.34 1.66 -3.71
C ASN A 19 -26.51 2.64 -2.88
N PHE A 20 -26.98 3.01 -1.69
CA PHE A 20 -26.26 3.86 -0.75
C PHE A 20 -24.94 3.19 -0.30
N THR A 21 -25.02 1.94 0.13
CA THR A 21 -23.83 1.17 0.56
C THR A 21 -22.83 1.01 -0.58
N ARG A 22 -23.30 0.78 -1.79
CA ARG A 22 -22.45 0.72 -2.99
C ARG A 22 -21.77 2.06 -3.28
N ALA A 23 -22.50 3.17 -3.19
CA ALA A 23 -21.92 4.50 -3.39
C ALA A 23 -20.84 4.81 -2.35
N VAL A 24 -21.09 4.51 -1.07
CA VAL A 24 -20.09 4.66 0.01
C VAL A 24 -18.88 3.78 -0.25
N ARG A 25 -19.07 2.53 -0.63
CA ARG A 25 -17.96 1.59 -0.94
C ARG A 25 -17.10 2.11 -2.09
N ILE A 26 -17.70 2.61 -3.16
CA ILE A 26 -16.98 3.21 -4.29
C ILE A 26 -16.22 4.45 -3.84
N GLY A 27 -16.85 5.33 -3.07
CA GLY A 27 -16.20 6.53 -2.53
C GLY A 27 -14.97 6.19 -1.69
N VAL A 28 -15.09 5.23 -0.78
CA VAL A 28 -13.96 4.75 0.04
C VAL A 28 -12.86 4.15 -0.83
N ALA A 29 -13.22 3.34 -1.84
CA ALA A 29 -12.24 2.74 -2.75
C ALA A 29 -11.46 3.80 -3.55
N VAL A 30 -12.13 4.84 -4.03
CA VAL A 30 -11.48 5.96 -4.75
C VAL A 30 -10.52 6.71 -3.83
N ILE A 31 -10.96 7.10 -2.63
CA ILE A 31 -10.12 7.81 -1.66
C ILE A 31 -8.91 6.95 -1.26
N SER A 32 -9.13 5.67 -0.99
CA SER A 32 -8.05 4.71 -0.66
C SER A 32 -7.05 4.56 -1.80
N SER A 33 -7.51 4.54 -3.05
CA SER A 33 -6.63 4.46 -4.21
C SER A 33 -5.75 5.70 -4.35
N ILE A 34 -6.31 6.89 -4.14
CA ILE A 34 -5.55 8.15 -4.15
C ILE A 34 -4.52 8.17 -3.02
N ALA A 35 -4.92 7.77 -1.81
CA ALA A 35 -4.03 7.69 -0.66
C ALA A 35 -2.87 6.70 -0.90
N LEU A 36 -3.15 5.56 -1.52
CA LEU A 36 -2.15 4.54 -1.86
C LEU A 36 -1.14 5.06 -2.89
N LEU A 37 -1.60 5.79 -3.91
CA LEU A 37 -0.72 6.44 -4.89
C LEU A 37 0.17 7.50 -4.22
N ALA A 38 -0.39 8.33 -3.36
CA ALA A 38 0.37 9.34 -2.61
C ALA A 38 1.44 8.69 -1.70
N ALA A 39 1.09 7.61 -1.01
CA ALA A 39 2.01 6.82 -0.20
C ALA A 39 3.14 6.21 -1.05
N GLY A 40 2.82 5.66 -2.23
CA GLY A 40 3.80 5.12 -3.17
C GLY A 40 4.81 6.18 -3.65
N ILE A 41 4.34 7.38 -3.98
CA ILE A 41 5.21 8.51 -4.32
C ILE A 41 6.09 8.90 -3.13
N GLY A 42 5.54 8.89 -1.91
CA GLY A 42 6.30 9.12 -0.67
C GLY A 42 7.44 8.12 -0.49
N ILE A 43 7.16 6.82 -0.67
CA ILE A 43 8.18 5.76 -0.61
C ILE A 43 9.24 5.96 -1.68
N MET A 44 8.85 6.25 -2.91
CA MET A 44 9.80 6.53 -3.99
C MET A 44 10.76 7.67 -3.63
N ASN A 45 10.24 8.76 -3.04
CA ASN A 45 11.06 9.90 -2.64
C ASN A 45 12.02 9.53 -1.49
N ILE A 46 11.55 8.81 -0.46
CA ILE A 46 12.41 8.34 0.63
C ILE A 46 13.52 7.44 0.11
N MET A 47 13.19 6.53 -0.80
CA MET A 47 14.16 5.62 -1.42
C MET A 47 15.19 6.36 -2.28
N LEU A 48 14.78 7.41 -3.02
CA LEU A 48 15.70 8.24 -3.78
C LEU A 48 16.70 8.97 -2.88
N VAL A 49 16.24 9.51 -1.75
CA VAL A 49 17.12 10.12 -0.75
C VAL A 49 18.07 9.07 -0.17
N SER A 50 17.56 7.91 0.24
CA SER A 50 18.38 6.81 0.74
C SER A 50 19.46 6.36 -0.25
N VAL A 51 19.16 6.29 -1.55
CA VAL A 51 20.12 5.98 -2.60
C VAL A 51 21.22 7.04 -2.67
N THR A 52 20.86 8.34 -2.59
CA THR A 52 21.85 9.42 -2.62
C THR A 52 22.76 9.42 -1.38
N GLU A 53 22.21 9.19 -0.20
CA GLU A 53 22.97 9.08 1.05
C GLU A 53 23.92 7.88 1.06
N ARG A 54 23.53 6.77 0.42
CA ARG A 54 24.33 5.53 0.34
C ARG A 54 25.13 5.40 -0.96
N THR A 55 25.27 6.47 -1.75
CA THR A 55 25.94 6.44 -3.07
C THR A 55 27.34 5.85 -2.98
N ARG A 56 28.16 6.24 -2.00
CA ARG A 56 29.52 5.74 -1.79
C ARG A 56 29.55 4.25 -1.45
N GLU A 57 28.64 3.80 -0.59
CA GLU A 57 28.53 2.38 -0.22
C GLU A 57 28.15 1.52 -1.44
N ILE A 58 27.20 1.98 -2.23
CA ILE A 58 26.78 1.30 -3.46
C ILE A 58 27.95 1.27 -4.46
N GLY A 59 28.69 2.37 -4.59
CA GLY A 59 29.89 2.46 -5.43
C GLY A 59 30.96 1.45 -5.04
N ILE A 60 31.26 1.30 -3.76
CA ILE A 60 32.21 0.30 -3.24
C ILE A 60 31.74 -1.11 -3.61
N ARG A 61 30.48 -1.45 -3.33
CA ARG A 61 29.93 -2.77 -3.68
C ARG A 61 30.03 -3.07 -5.19
N ARG A 62 29.78 -2.06 -6.03
CA ARG A 62 29.91 -2.17 -7.48
C ARG A 62 31.38 -2.36 -7.90
N ALA A 63 32.33 -1.65 -7.28
CA ALA A 63 33.76 -1.75 -7.57
C ALA A 63 34.31 -3.14 -7.25
N ILE A 64 33.86 -3.79 -6.17
CA ILE A 64 34.24 -5.17 -5.81
C ILE A 64 33.45 -6.24 -6.55
N GLY A 65 32.63 -5.88 -7.57
CA GLY A 65 32.02 -6.81 -8.50
C GLY A 65 30.55 -7.17 -8.23
N ALA A 66 29.82 -6.45 -7.37
CA ALA A 66 28.41 -6.69 -7.19
C ALA A 66 27.64 -6.49 -8.49
N LYS A 67 26.79 -7.46 -8.84
CA LYS A 67 25.95 -7.39 -10.03
C LYS A 67 24.84 -6.33 -9.84
N LYS A 68 24.53 -5.58 -10.90
CA LYS A 68 23.42 -4.60 -10.90
C LYS A 68 22.12 -5.18 -10.37
N ARG A 69 21.81 -6.42 -10.77
CA ARG A 69 20.61 -7.14 -10.35
C ARG A 69 20.53 -7.30 -8.83
N ASN A 70 21.65 -7.60 -8.18
CA ASN A 70 21.68 -7.81 -6.73
C ASN A 70 21.34 -6.52 -5.98
N ILE A 71 21.92 -5.39 -6.43
CA ILE A 71 21.64 -4.06 -5.87
C ILE A 71 20.17 -3.71 -6.10
N MET A 72 19.68 -3.86 -7.33
CA MET A 72 18.27 -3.59 -7.67
C MET A 72 17.31 -4.41 -6.81
N THR A 73 17.55 -5.72 -6.69
CA THR A 73 16.69 -6.62 -5.88
C THR A 73 16.70 -6.19 -4.40
N GLN A 74 17.86 -5.82 -3.85
CA GLN A 74 17.95 -5.36 -2.48
C GLN A 74 17.08 -4.12 -2.22
N PHE A 75 17.15 -3.10 -3.08
CA PHE A 75 16.34 -1.89 -2.93
C PHE A 75 14.85 -2.12 -3.15
N ILE A 76 14.46 -3.04 -4.07
CA ILE A 76 13.06 -3.42 -4.24
C ILE A 76 12.53 -4.12 -2.99
N ILE A 77 13.29 -5.06 -2.41
CA ILE A 77 12.90 -5.73 -1.16
C ILE A 77 12.75 -4.71 -0.02
N GLU A 78 13.68 -3.75 0.09
CA GLU A 78 13.61 -2.69 1.10
C GLU A 78 12.31 -1.85 0.95
N ALA A 79 11.94 -1.49 -0.27
CA ALA A 79 10.69 -0.77 -0.55
C ALA A 79 9.46 -1.61 -0.20
N VAL A 80 9.44 -2.91 -0.56
CA VAL A 80 8.33 -3.82 -0.23
C VAL A 80 8.20 -3.97 1.28
N VAL A 81 9.31 -4.18 2.00
CA VAL A 81 9.29 -4.29 3.48
C VAL A 81 8.72 -3.05 4.13
N LEU A 82 9.10 -1.85 3.66
CA LEU A 82 8.54 -0.58 4.16
C LEU A 82 7.02 -0.51 3.93
N CYS A 83 6.55 -0.90 2.74
CA CYS A 83 5.12 -0.97 2.44
C CYS A 83 4.37 -1.97 3.32
N GLU A 84 4.95 -3.16 3.54
CA GLU A 84 4.33 -4.21 4.36
C GLU A 84 4.24 -3.80 5.84
N VAL A 85 5.29 -3.19 6.39
CA VAL A 85 5.26 -2.67 7.76
C VAL A 85 4.16 -1.61 7.92
N GLY A 86 4.10 -0.65 6.98
CA GLY A 86 3.02 0.35 6.97
C GLY A 86 1.63 -0.28 6.81
N GLY A 87 1.50 -1.26 5.91
CA GLY A 87 0.28 -2.02 5.68
C GLY A 87 -0.19 -2.80 6.90
N LEU A 88 0.71 -3.47 7.60
CA LEU A 88 0.40 -4.19 8.84
C LEU A 88 -0.10 -3.25 9.94
N ILE A 89 0.57 -2.10 10.13
CA ILE A 89 0.13 -1.08 11.08
C ILE A 89 -1.27 -0.57 10.68
N GLY A 90 -1.48 -0.29 9.40
CA GLY A 90 -2.78 0.13 8.87
C GLY A 90 -3.89 -0.90 9.11
N VAL A 91 -3.61 -2.18 8.89
CA VAL A 91 -4.53 -3.29 9.17
C VAL A 91 -4.90 -3.35 10.66
N VAL A 92 -3.91 -3.29 11.55
CA VAL A 92 -4.14 -3.29 13.00
C VAL A 92 -5.02 -2.12 13.42
N LEU A 93 -4.68 -0.91 12.96
CA LEU A 93 -5.47 0.30 13.28
C LEU A 93 -6.88 0.22 12.68
N GLY A 94 -7.02 -0.31 11.46
CA GLY A 94 -8.31 -0.50 10.81
C GLY A 94 -9.22 -1.49 11.55
N ILE A 95 -8.67 -2.61 11.99
CA ILE A 95 -9.41 -3.62 12.78
C ILE A 95 -9.81 -3.05 14.15
N LEU A 96 -8.88 -2.40 14.84
CA LEU A 96 -9.17 -1.82 16.16
C LEU A 96 -10.20 -0.69 16.05
N GLY A 97 -10.04 0.22 15.11
CA GLY A 97 -10.99 1.31 14.88
C GLY A 97 -12.35 0.82 14.41
N GLY A 98 -12.39 -0.05 13.40
CA GLY A 98 -13.63 -0.59 12.85
C GLY A 98 -14.42 -1.41 13.88
N ASN A 99 -13.76 -2.32 14.59
CA ASN A 99 -14.43 -3.11 15.63
C ASN A 99 -14.79 -2.29 16.86
N GLY A 100 -14.01 -1.25 17.19
CA GLY A 100 -14.37 -0.32 18.26
C GLY A 100 -15.68 0.42 17.97
N VAL A 101 -15.85 0.89 16.74
CA VAL A 101 -17.11 1.49 16.27
C VAL A 101 -18.25 0.46 16.25
N ALA A 102 -17.98 -0.76 15.74
CA ALA A 102 -18.98 -1.82 15.70
C ALA A 102 -19.51 -2.16 17.10
N ILE A 103 -18.63 -2.28 18.09
CA ILE A 103 -19.03 -2.55 19.50
C ILE A 103 -19.90 -1.40 20.04
N TYR A 104 -19.54 -0.14 19.75
CA TYR A 104 -20.35 1.01 20.18
C TYR A 104 -21.79 0.95 19.64
N PHE A 105 -21.95 0.52 18.40
CA PHE A 105 -23.25 0.33 17.75
C PHE A 105 -23.90 -1.04 18.02
N LYS A 106 -23.33 -1.85 18.91
CA LYS A 106 -23.79 -3.21 19.25
C LYS A 106 -23.87 -4.16 18.03
N VAL A 107 -22.98 -3.96 17.06
CA VAL A 107 -22.79 -4.85 15.91
C VAL A 107 -21.67 -5.84 16.24
N PRO A 108 -21.77 -7.13 15.86
CA PRO A 108 -20.72 -8.10 16.13
C PRO A 108 -19.42 -7.72 15.41
N PRO A 109 -18.27 -7.80 16.09
CA PRO A 109 -16.98 -7.52 15.48
C PRO A 109 -16.64 -8.58 14.42
N VAL A 110 -16.01 -8.15 13.33
CA VAL A 110 -15.63 -9.02 12.21
C VAL A 110 -14.16 -8.77 11.84
N ILE A 111 -13.43 -9.84 11.55
CA ILE A 111 -12.08 -9.78 11.00
C ILE A 111 -12.11 -10.34 9.58
N PRO A 112 -12.09 -9.50 8.56
CA PRO A 112 -12.19 -9.93 7.15
C PRO A 112 -10.81 -10.32 6.61
N PHE A 113 -10.40 -11.57 6.81
CA PHE A 113 -9.08 -12.08 6.41
C PHE A 113 -8.80 -11.92 4.91
N ASP A 114 -9.82 -12.09 4.06
CA ASP A 114 -9.68 -11.95 2.60
C ASP A 114 -9.29 -10.51 2.21
N TRP A 115 -9.90 -9.51 2.84
CA TRP A 115 -9.58 -8.11 2.61
C TRP A 115 -8.23 -7.70 3.18
N ILE A 116 -7.82 -8.32 4.30
CA ILE A 116 -6.49 -8.12 4.87
C ILE A 116 -5.43 -8.65 3.91
N ALA A 117 -5.60 -9.88 3.41
CA ALA A 117 -4.69 -10.48 2.45
C ALA A 117 -4.60 -9.65 1.15
N LEU A 118 -5.73 -9.19 0.63
CA LEU A 118 -5.77 -8.32 -0.54
C LEU A 118 -5.04 -7.00 -0.29
N GLY A 119 -5.25 -6.38 0.88
CA GLY A 119 -4.59 -5.13 1.26
C GLY A 119 -3.06 -5.27 1.31
N LEU A 120 -2.54 -6.32 1.95
CA LEU A 120 -1.12 -6.61 2.01
C LEU A 120 -0.54 -6.93 0.62
N ALA A 121 -1.25 -7.69 -0.21
CA ALA A 121 -0.84 -7.92 -1.59
C ALA A 121 -0.75 -6.61 -2.39
N LEU A 122 -1.68 -5.68 -2.21
CA LEU A 122 -1.61 -4.35 -2.81
C LEU A 122 -0.42 -3.54 -2.29
N CYS A 123 -0.09 -3.62 -0.99
CA CYS A 123 1.11 -3.00 -0.42
C CYS A 123 2.38 -3.52 -1.10
N SER A 124 2.50 -4.85 -1.30
CA SER A 124 3.62 -5.45 -2.04
C SER A 124 3.72 -4.92 -3.46
N VAL A 125 2.61 -4.84 -4.19
CA VAL A 125 2.57 -4.31 -5.57
C VAL A 125 3.04 -2.85 -5.60
N VAL A 126 2.55 -2.02 -4.68
CA VAL A 126 2.96 -0.61 -4.56
C VAL A 126 4.45 -0.50 -4.26
N GLY A 127 4.97 -1.30 -3.32
CA GLY A 127 6.41 -1.35 -3.00
C GLY A 127 7.27 -1.71 -4.22
N ILE A 128 6.85 -2.69 -5.02
CA ILE A 128 7.54 -3.07 -6.25
C ILE A 128 7.48 -1.95 -7.29
N VAL A 129 6.29 -1.41 -7.57
CA VAL A 129 6.09 -0.41 -8.62
C VAL A 129 6.89 0.87 -8.30
N PHE A 130 6.70 1.43 -7.11
CA PHE A 130 7.35 2.69 -6.74
C PHE A 130 8.81 2.51 -6.29
N GLY A 131 9.20 1.31 -5.83
CA GLY A 131 10.58 0.97 -5.49
C GLY A 131 11.46 0.68 -6.70
N THR A 132 10.88 0.31 -7.85
CA THR A 132 11.64 -0.07 -9.06
C THR A 132 12.48 1.09 -9.59
N TYR A 133 11.95 2.30 -9.67
CA TYR A 133 12.68 3.46 -10.19
C TYR A 133 13.92 3.82 -9.35
N PRO A 134 13.84 4.01 -8.02
CA PRO A 134 15.02 4.26 -7.19
C PRO A 134 16.01 3.07 -7.20
N ALA A 135 15.51 1.84 -7.21
CA ALA A 135 16.35 0.65 -7.30
C ALA A 135 17.14 0.59 -8.62
N TYR A 136 16.51 0.93 -9.73
CA TYR A 136 17.17 1.04 -11.03
C TYR A 136 18.24 2.13 -11.03
N LYS A 137 17.95 3.31 -10.44
CA LYS A 137 18.91 4.39 -10.31
C LYS A 137 20.14 3.97 -9.47
N ALA A 138 19.92 3.31 -8.33
CA ALA A 138 20.96 2.75 -7.49
C ALA A 138 21.86 1.74 -8.23
N ALA A 139 21.25 0.82 -8.98
CA ALA A 139 21.97 -0.21 -9.72
C ALA A 139 22.82 0.32 -10.88
N ASN A 140 22.52 1.51 -11.40
CA ASN A 140 23.23 2.15 -12.51
C ASN A 140 24.21 3.26 -12.08
N LEU A 141 24.46 3.45 -10.80
CA LEU A 141 25.49 4.36 -10.32
C LEU A 141 26.87 3.96 -10.88
N ASP A 142 27.63 4.96 -11.33
CA ASP A 142 29.02 4.77 -11.75
C ASP A 142 29.91 4.60 -10.51
N PRO A 143 30.67 3.51 -10.40
CA PRO A 143 31.55 3.29 -9.26
C PRO A 143 32.58 4.38 -9.08
N ILE A 144 33.13 4.95 -10.20
CA ILE A 144 34.18 5.96 -10.16
C ILE A 144 33.62 7.29 -9.64
N GLU A 145 32.49 7.72 -10.16
CA GLU A 145 31.82 8.94 -9.69
C GLU A 145 31.35 8.80 -8.25
N SER A 146 30.80 7.62 -7.89
CA SER A 146 30.30 7.34 -6.54
C SER A 146 31.39 7.41 -5.46
N LEU A 147 32.64 7.12 -5.81
CA LEU A 147 33.80 7.20 -4.90
C LEU A 147 34.37 8.63 -4.76
N ARG A 148 34.04 9.53 -5.68
CA ARG A 148 34.43 10.96 -5.64
C ARG A 148 33.38 11.84 -4.90
N TYR A 149 32.29 11.29 -4.54
CA TYR A 149 31.23 12.00 -3.78
C TYR A 149 31.72 12.17 -2.32
N GLU A 150 32.06 13.40 -1.97
CA GLU A 150 32.26 13.85 -0.58
C GLU A 150 30.95 14.38 -0.01
#